data_98a455ca828db085f16c5bc565bbd45a
#
_entry.id   98a455ca828db085f16c5bc565bbd45a
#
_cell.length_a   1.000
_cell.length_b   1.000
_cell.length_c   1.000
_cell.angle_alpha   90.00
_cell.angle_beta   90.00
_cell.angle_gamma   90.00
#
_symmetry.space_group_name_H-M   'P 1'
#
loop_
_entity.id
_entity.type
_entity.pdbx_description
1 polymer ?
#
loop_
_entity_poly.entity_id
_entity_poly.type
_entity_poly.pdbx_seq_one_letter_code
_entity_poly.pdbx_strand_id
1 'polypeptide(L)'
;MAAHSLTLHFQPLVDSASGQVVCAEALLRWHHPMLGAISPTEFIPIAEDIGLIETIGAWAIREGCMTAAAWPASVRIAVNLSPRQFAGTGLYAGIAAALRDSGLPPARLELEVTESLLLKTDALVESTLVAIAALGVRVALDDFGTGYSSLSYLRRYRFDKLKIDQSFISDIESNTDSRAIVDAIIRLGHDLGMSLAAEGVETQAQYEILRTLGCGEIQGYLIGRPMPGEDLARFLAQANDARPIRQIA
;
A
#
# COMPACT_ATOMS: atom_id res chain seq x y z
N MET A 1 1.83 25.55 4.62
CA MET A 1 0.63 24.73 4.94
C MET A 1 0.35 24.87 6.42
N ALA A 2 -0.89 25.16 6.81
CA ALA A 2 -1.25 25.11 8.23
C ALA A 2 -1.10 23.67 8.71
N ALA A 3 -0.37 23.44 9.79
CA ALA A 3 0.06 22.12 10.30
C ALA A 3 -1.06 21.12 10.68
N HIS A 4 -2.33 21.49 10.50
CA HIS A 4 -3.49 20.70 10.90
C HIS A 4 -4.46 20.34 9.76
N SER A 5 -4.07 20.54 8.51
CA SER A 5 -4.95 20.29 7.36
C SER A 5 -4.67 18.96 6.64
N LEU A 6 -3.49 18.38 6.83
CA LEU A 6 -3.09 17.10 6.25
C LEU A 6 -3.10 16.02 7.33
N THR A 7 -3.78 14.92 7.07
CA THR A 7 -3.92 13.77 7.99
C THR A 7 -3.71 12.47 7.24
N LEU A 8 -3.44 11.38 7.98
CA LEU A 8 -3.45 10.02 7.46
C LEU A 8 -4.76 9.33 7.85
N HIS A 9 -5.39 8.69 6.88
CA HIS A 9 -6.37 7.66 7.10
C HIS A 9 -5.75 6.31 6.77
N PHE A 10 -6.26 5.26 7.37
CA PHE A 10 -5.70 3.92 7.24
C PHE A 10 -6.76 2.97 6.73
N GLN A 11 -6.45 2.22 5.67
CA GLN A 11 -7.35 1.22 5.12
C GLN A 11 -6.82 -0.18 5.42
N PRO A 12 -7.62 -1.04 6.06
CA PRO A 12 -7.17 -2.38 6.43
C PRO A 12 -7.06 -3.31 5.21
N LEU A 13 -6.01 -4.15 5.23
CA LEU A 13 -5.82 -5.31 4.37
C LEU A 13 -5.91 -6.56 5.23
N VAL A 14 -6.63 -7.56 4.76
CA VAL A 14 -6.78 -8.85 5.45
C VAL A 14 -6.08 -9.98 4.70
N ASP A 15 -5.59 -10.95 5.45
CA ASP A 15 -5.21 -12.26 4.91
C ASP A 15 -6.46 -12.98 4.40
N SER A 16 -6.45 -13.43 3.17
CA SER A 16 -7.63 -13.99 2.49
C SER A 16 -8.09 -15.32 3.06
N ALA A 17 -7.22 -16.06 3.72
CA ALA A 17 -7.52 -17.36 4.30
C ALA A 17 -8.11 -17.24 5.71
N SER A 18 -7.51 -16.38 6.55
CA SER A 18 -7.93 -16.23 7.97
C SER A 18 -8.91 -15.07 8.18
N GLY A 19 -8.98 -14.10 7.27
CA GLY A 19 -9.75 -12.87 7.43
C GLY A 19 -9.15 -11.91 8.47
N GLN A 20 -7.96 -12.17 8.99
CA GLN A 20 -7.29 -11.30 9.96
C GLN A 20 -6.61 -10.13 9.28
N VAL A 21 -6.62 -8.95 9.91
CA VAL A 21 -5.90 -7.78 9.42
C VAL A 21 -4.40 -8.01 9.56
N VAL A 22 -3.69 -7.91 8.44
CA VAL A 22 -2.24 -8.14 8.35
C VAL A 22 -1.46 -6.89 7.96
N CYS A 23 -2.15 -5.90 7.39
CA CYS A 23 -1.57 -4.62 6.99
C CYS A 23 -2.64 -3.52 7.05
N ALA A 24 -2.22 -2.27 7.12
CA ALA A 24 -3.08 -1.13 6.84
C ALA A 24 -2.32 -0.11 5.99
N GLU A 25 -2.94 0.32 4.89
CA GLU A 25 -2.39 1.32 3.99
C GLU A 25 -2.67 2.73 4.51
N ALA A 26 -1.61 3.55 4.62
CA ALA A 26 -1.69 4.95 5.02
C ALA A 26 -2.01 5.84 3.81
N LEU A 27 -3.15 6.47 3.84
CA LEU A 27 -3.70 7.27 2.76
C LEU A 27 -3.78 8.74 3.18
N LEU A 28 -3.15 9.62 2.43
CA LEU A 28 -3.18 11.05 2.65
C LEU A 28 -4.61 11.60 2.53
N ARG A 29 -4.98 12.49 3.46
CA ARG A 29 -6.23 13.26 3.44
C ARG A 29 -5.93 14.72 3.67
N TRP A 30 -6.43 15.58 2.81
CA TRP A 30 -6.28 17.02 2.95
C TRP A 30 -7.63 17.70 3.15
N HIS A 31 -7.77 18.38 4.27
CA HIS A 31 -8.94 19.18 4.57
C HIS A 31 -8.57 20.66 4.59
N HIS A 32 -8.97 21.40 3.54
CA HIS A 32 -8.71 22.82 3.46
C HIS A 32 -9.80 23.61 4.18
N PRO A 33 -9.45 24.63 5.01
CA PRO A 33 -10.43 25.31 5.85
C PRO A 33 -11.58 25.99 5.08
N MET A 34 -11.34 26.40 3.82
CA MET A 34 -12.33 27.05 2.97
C MET A 34 -12.89 26.15 1.86
N LEU A 35 -12.11 25.17 1.37
CA LEU A 35 -12.49 24.33 0.24
C LEU A 35 -13.00 22.95 0.67
N GLY A 36 -12.91 22.61 1.96
CA GLY A 36 -13.28 21.31 2.46
C GLY A 36 -12.27 20.21 2.14
N ALA A 37 -12.74 18.99 1.95
CA ALA A 37 -11.90 17.85 1.62
C ALA A 37 -11.42 17.95 0.15
N ILE A 38 -10.10 17.88 -0.06
CA ILE A 38 -9.48 17.89 -1.38
C ILE A 38 -8.97 16.48 -1.68
N SER A 39 -9.30 15.99 -2.88
CA SER A 39 -8.92 14.63 -3.30
C SER A 39 -7.40 14.47 -3.43
N PRO A 40 -6.83 13.33 -3.01
CA PRO A 40 -5.43 12.99 -3.30
C PRO A 40 -5.08 13.08 -4.81
N THR A 41 -6.00 12.69 -5.68
CA THR A 41 -5.84 12.76 -7.13
C THR A 41 -5.70 14.21 -7.67
N GLU A 42 -6.13 15.19 -6.89
CA GLU A 42 -5.99 16.61 -7.23
C GLU A 42 -4.73 17.21 -6.64
N PHE A 43 -4.44 16.98 -5.35
CA PHE A 43 -3.35 17.68 -4.69
C PHE A 43 -1.98 17.00 -4.81
N ILE A 44 -1.93 15.68 -4.95
CA ILE A 44 -0.64 14.96 -5.06
C ILE A 44 0.12 15.39 -6.32
N PRO A 45 -0.47 15.42 -7.54
CA PRO A 45 0.23 15.91 -8.73
C PRO A 45 0.75 17.35 -8.58
N ILE A 46 -0.04 18.22 -7.95
CA ILE A 46 0.39 19.61 -7.68
C ILE A 46 1.58 19.62 -6.71
N ALA A 47 1.53 18.83 -5.65
CA ALA A 47 2.62 18.71 -4.69
C ALA A 47 3.91 18.17 -5.32
N GLU A 48 3.79 17.25 -6.28
CA GLU A 48 4.90 16.73 -7.09
C GLU A 48 5.51 17.81 -7.97
N ASP A 49 4.68 18.59 -8.67
CA ASP A 49 5.15 19.64 -9.59
C ASP A 49 5.90 20.76 -8.86
N ILE A 50 5.47 21.13 -7.66
CA ILE A 50 6.11 22.19 -6.86
C ILE A 50 7.14 21.65 -5.84
N GLY A 51 7.44 20.34 -5.84
CA GLY A 51 8.44 19.71 -4.98
C GLY A 51 8.03 19.52 -3.51
N LEU A 52 6.79 19.82 -3.14
CA LEU A 52 6.30 19.61 -1.77
C LEU A 52 6.10 18.14 -1.42
N ILE A 53 6.01 17.26 -2.41
CA ILE A 53 5.75 15.83 -2.18
C ILE A 53 6.86 15.17 -1.36
N GLU A 54 8.11 15.64 -1.47
CA GLU A 54 9.22 15.10 -0.64
C GLU A 54 8.98 15.36 0.84
N THR A 55 8.55 16.58 1.20
CA THR A 55 8.24 16.96 2.59
C THR A 55 7.00 16.20 3.10
N ILE A 56 5.95 16.12 2.27
CA ILE A 56 4.72 15.41 2.59
C ILE A 56 4.99 13.92 2.79
N GLY A 57 5.76 13.30 1.88
CA GLY A 57 6.09 11.88 1.96
C GLY A 57 6.96 11.54 3.17
N ALA A 58 7.96 12.37 3.49
CA ALA A 58 8.77 12.20 4.70
C ALA A 58 7.91 12.29 5.97
N TRP A 59 6.96 13.23 6.01
CA TRP A 59 6.00 13.34 7.11
C TRP A 59 5.07 12.12 7.18
N ALA A 60 4.54 11.67 6.05
CA ALA A 60 3.64 10.51 6.00
C ALA A 60 4.31 9.23 6.50
N ILE A 61 5.57 8.98 6.10
CA ILE A 61 6.35 7.84 6.59
C ILE A 61 6.52 7.93 8.11
N ARG A 62 6.95 9.10 8.62
CA ARG A 62 7.18 9.30 10.05
C ARG A 62 5.89 9.12 10.86
N GLU A 63 4.82 9.79 10.46
CA GLU A 63 3.52 9.73 11.15
C GLU A 63 2.92 8.33 11.08
N GLY A 64 3.03 7.67 9.93
CA GLY A 64 2.62 6.29 9.74
C GLY A 64 3.37 5.34 10.66
N CYS A 65 4.70 5.42 10.72
CA CYS A 65 5.51 4.59 11.61
C CYS A 65 5.17 4.81 13.10
N MET A 66 5.00 6.07 13.52
CA MET A 66 4.60 6.41 14.90
C MET A 66 3.24 5.81 15.24
N THR A 67 2.26 5.92 14.34
CA THR A 67 0.92 5.36 14.54
C THR A 67 0.96 3.83 14.59
N ALA A 68 1.67 3.19 13.66
CA ALA A 68 1.76 1.74 13.56
C ALA A 68 2.54 1.10 14.73
N ALA A 69 3.41 1.83 15.40
CA ALA A 69 4.14 1.33 16.57
C ALA A 69 3.19 0.91 17.71
N ALA A 70 2.00 1.52 17.79
CA ALA A 70 0.97 1.17 18.78
C ALA A 70 0.06 0.00 18.36
N TRP A 71 0.15 -0.50 17.12
CA TRP A 71 -0.67 -1.61 16.64
C TRP A 71 -0.12 -2.98 17.06
N PRO A 72 -0.93 -4.05 17.01
CA PRO A 72 -0.46 -5.42 17.20
C PRO A 72 0.77 -5.72 16.32
N ALA A 73 1.73 -6.47 16.85
CA ALA A 73 3.01 -6.74 16.17
C ALA A 73 2.85 -7.48 14.82
N SER A 74 1.73 -8.16 14.61
CA SER A 74 1.39 -8.84 13.36
C SER A 74 0.91 -7.91 12.25
N VAL A 75 0.55 -6.66 12.57
CA VAL A 75 -0.02 -5.70 11.59
C VAL A 75 1.07 -4.80 11.06
N ARG A 76 1.26 -4.82 9.74
CA ARG A 76 2.17 -3.94 9.00
C ARG A 76 1.49 -2.62 8.67
N ILE A 77 2.31 -1.64 8.29
CA ILE A 77 1.85 -0.40 7.66
C ILE A 77 2.43 -0.30 6.26
N ALA A 78 1.60 0.06 5.29
CA ALA A 78 2.00 0.38 3.93
C ALA A 78 1.93 1.90 3.71
N VAL A 79 2.93 2.46 3.02
CA VAL A 79 3.02 3.89 2.72
C VAL A 79 3.43 4.09 1.26
N ASN A 80 2.64 4.85 0.53
CA ASN A 80 2.89 5.19 -0.87
C ASN A 80 4.09 6.12 -1.03
N LEU A 81 4.96 5.83 -2.00
CA LEU A 81 6.09 6.66 -2.41
C LEU A 81 5.87 7.26 -3.80
N SER A 82 5.99 8.59 -3.89
CA SER A 82 6.05 9.24 -5.20
C SER A 82 7.40 9.00 -5.88
N PRO A 83 7.42 8.79 -7.21
CA PRO A 83 8.65 8.74 -8.00
C PRO A 83 9.57 9.95 -7.79
N ARG A 84 9.01 11.12 -7.49
CA ARG A 84 9.78 12.34 -7.22
C ARG A 84 10.67 12.23 -5.99
N GLN A 85 10.29 11.44 -4.99
CA GLN A 85 11.08 11.25 -3.76
C GLN A 85 12.40 10.50 -4.00
N PHE A 86 12.51 9.75 -5.11
CA PHE A 86 13.73 9.07 -5.50
C PHE A 86 14.77 9.99 -6.16
N ALA A 87 14.38 11.18 -6.61
CA ALA A 87 15.31 12.15 -7.19
C ALA A 87 16.22 12.82 -6.15
N GLY A 88 15.81 12.81 -4.87
CA GLY A 88 16.56 13.38 -3.75
C GLY A 88 17.40 12.32 -3.03
N THR A 89 18.39 12.80 -2.25
CA THR A 89 19.25 11.93 -1.42
C THR A 89 18.66 11.69 -0.01
N GLY A 90 17.51 12.30 0.31
CA GLY A 90 16.93 12.30 1.67
C GLY A 90 16.04 11.10 2.01
N LEU A 91 15.54 10.36 1.01
CA LEU A 91 14.53 9.32 1.22
C LEU A 91 15.02 8.23 2.20
N TYR A 92 16.19 7.63 1.94
CA TYR A 92 16.77 6.60 2.80
C TYR A 92 16.97 7.11 4.24
N ALA A 93 17.56 8.29 4.39
CA ALA A 93 17.81 8.88 5.71
C ALA A 93 16.51 9.18 6.47
N GLY A 94 15.48 9.65 5.75
CA GLY A 94 14.14 9.89 6.30
C GLY A 94 13.48 8.61 6.80
N ILE A 95 13.54 7.52 6.03
CA ILE A 95 13.01 6.20 6.42
C ILE A 95 13.75 5.66 7.66
N ALA A 96 15.08 5.69 7.64
CA ALA A 96 15.89 5.24 8.75
C ALA A 96 15.62 6.04 10.04
N ALA A 97 15.42 7.35 9.92
CA ALA A 97 15.03 8.21 11.05
C ALA A 97 13.63 7.87 11.56
N ALA A 98 12.64 7.70 10.67
CA ALA A 98 11.28 7.36 11.06
C ALA A 98 11.20 6.03 11.83
N LEU A 99 11.92 5.00 11.37
CA LEU A 99 12.00 3.70 12.06
C LEU A 99 12.66 3.82 13.44
N ARG A 100 13.78 4.54 13.52
CA ARG A 100 14.49 4.76 14.79
C ARG A 100 13.63 5.54 15.79
N ASP A 101 12.98 6.63 15.34
CA ASP A 101 12.24 7.55 16.20
C ASP A 101 10.92 6.93 16.68
N SER A 102 10.29 6.05 15.87
CA SER A 102 9.05 5.35 16.22
C SER A 102 9.28 4.04 16.98
N GLY A 103 10.48 3.44 16.87
CA GLY A 103 10.75 2.09 17.33
C GLY A 103 10.03 0.99 16.54
N LEU A 104 9.42 1.30 15.40
CA LEU A 104 8.76 0.33 14.56
C LEU A 104 9.79 -0.65 13.96
N PRO A 105 9.65 -1.97 14.12
CA PRO A 105 10.50 -2.94 13.43
C PRO A 105 10.47 -2.74 11.91
N PRO A 106 11.62 -2.68 11.21
CA PRO A 106 11.65 -2.41 9.76
C PRO A 106 10.75 -3.32 8.92
N ALA A 107 10.66 -4.60 9.28
CA ALA A 107 9.81 -5.59 8.60
C ALA A 107 8.29 -5.28 8.70
N ARG A 108 7.90 -4.34 9.55
CA ARG A 108 6.52 -3.87 9.66
C ARG A 108 6.21 -2.65 8.78
N LEU A 109 7.23 -2.01 8.21
CA LEU A 109 7.06 -0.96 7.21
C LEU A 109 7.11 -1.57 5.81
N GLU A 110 6.10 -1.29 5.01
CA GLU A 110 6.01 -1.61 3.60
C GLU A 110 5.93 -0.30 2.81
N LEU A 111 6.77 -0.14 1.80
CA LEU A 111 6.78 1.04 0.94
C LEU A 111 6.24 0.65 -0.43
N GLU A 112 5.21 1.35 -0.88
CA GLU A 112 4.53 1.08 -2.14
C GLU A 112 5.08 1.99 -3.23
N VAL A 113 5.48 1.40 -4.35
CA VAL A 113 5.99 2.10 -5.52
C VAL A 113 5.19 1.69 -6.74
N THR A 114 4.79 2.66 -7.55
CA THR A 114 4.04 2.39 -8.78
C THR A 114 4.95 1.88 -9.90
N GLU A 115 4.37 1.18 -10.86
CA GLU A 115 5.05 0.68 -12.06
C GLU A 115 5.77 1.82 -12.83
N SER A 116 5.21 3.02 -12.84
CA SER A 116 5.75 4.19 -13.53
C SER A 116 7.15 4.61 -13.06
N LEU A 117 7.49 4.39 -11.78
CA LEU A 117 8.84 4.62 -11.25
C LEU A 117 9.88 3.77 -11.97
N LEU A 118 9.51 2.56 -12.39
CA LEU A 118 10.42 1.52 -12.86
C LEU A 118 10.62 1.54 -14.38
N LEU A 119 9.82 2.33 -15.10
CA LEU A 119 9.89 2.43 -16.58
C LEU A 119 11.20 3.05 -17.06
N LYS A 120 11.84 3.87 -16.24
CA LYS A 120 13.15 4.45 -16.54
C LYS A 120 14.22 3.64 -15.82
N THR A 121 15.20 3.17 -16.58
CA THR A 121 16.39 2.54 -16.00
C THR A 121 17.21 3.61 -15.29
N ASP A 122 17.05 3.74 -13.98
CA ASP A 122 17.75 4.72 -13.15
C ASP A 122 18.55 4.00 -12.05
N ALA A 123 19.88 4.17 -12.12
CA ALA A 123 20.79 3.57 -11.15
C ALA A 123 20.56 4.11 -9.72
N LEU A 124 20.08 5.35 -9.59
CA LEU A 124 19.77 5.94 -8.28
C LEU A 124 18.52 5.26 -7.67
N VAL A 125 17.48 5.03 -8.46
CA VAL A 125 16.29 4.29 -8.00
C VAL A 125 16.69 2.89 -7.54
N GLU A 126 17.49 2.18 -8.34
CA GLU A 126 17.94 0.82 -8.01
C GLU A 126 18.74 0.80 -6.70
N SER A 127 19.75 1.67 -6.57
CA SER A 127 20.57 1.73 -5.36
C SER A 127 19.77 2.12 -4.12
N THR A 128 18.77 3.00 -4.28
CA THR A 128 17.89 3.41 -3.18
C THR A 128 16.99 2.26 -2.73
N LEU A 129 16.36 1.53 -3.66
CA LEU A 129 15.53 0.37 -3.33
C LEU A 129 16.35 -0.74 -2.64
N VAL A 130 17.57 -1.01 -3.11
CA VAL A 130 18.49 -1.96 -2.47
C VAL A 130 18.84 -1.52 -1.05
N ALA A 131 19.12 -0.23 -0.85
CA ALA A 131 19.45 0.29 0.48
C ALA A 131 18.24 0.21 1.44
N ILE A 132 17.02 0.50 0.95
CA ILE A 132 15.78 0.36 1.72
C ILE A 132 15.56 -1.11 2.13
N ALA A 133 15.69 -2.03 1.19
CA ALA A 133 15.58 -3.46 1.47
C ALA A 133 16.63 -3.95 2.49
N ALA A 134 17.87 -3.39 2.44
CA ALA A 134 18.92 -3.71 3.40
C ALA A 134 18.61 -3.24 4.83
N LEU A 135 17.71 -2.26 5.04
CA LEU A 135 17.17 -1.92 6.35
C LEU A 135 16.19 -2.99 6.89
N GLY A 136 15.73 -3.91 6.04
CA GLY A 136 14.67 -4.88 6.37
C GLY A 136 13.26 -4.34 6.12
N VAL A 137 13.12 -3.19 5.44
CA VAL A 137 11.84 -2.62 5.00
C VAL A 137 11.35 -3.38 3.77
N ARG A 138 10.05 -3.65 3.71
CA ARG A 138 9.43 -4.32 2.58
C ARG A 138 9.12 -3.33 1.45
N VAL A 139 9.20 -3.79 0.22
CA VAL A 139 8.83 -3.00 -0.96
C VAL A 139 7.72 -3.71 -1.73
N ALA A 140 6.62 -3.02 -1.95
CA ALA A 140 5.50 -3.49 -2.75
C ALA A 140 5.45 -2.76 -4.09
N LEU A 141 5.14 -3.50 -5.14
CA LEU A 141 4.83 -2.95 -6.45
C LEU A 141 3.33 -2.70 -6.55
N ASP A 142 2.95 -1.45 -6.75
CA ASP A 142 1.57 -0.98 -6.80
C ASP A 142 1.07 -0.73 -8.24
N ASP A 143 -0.25 -0.70 -8.43
CA ASP A 143 -0.95 -0.44 -9.70
C ASP A 143 -0.51 -1.38 -10.84
N PHE A 144 -0.15 -2.64 -10.52
CA PHE A 144 0.40 -3.56 -11.52
C PHE A 144 -0.60 -3.88 -12.63
N GLY A 145 -0.14 -3.71 -13.87
CA GLY A 145 -0.89 -4.02 -15.09
C GLY A 145 -1.61 -2.82 -15.71
N THR A 146 -1.58 -1.64 -15.08
CA THR A 146 -2.20 -0.42 -15.64
C THR A 146 -1.27 0.34 -16.60
N GLY A 147 0.02 -0.02 -16.63
CA GLY A 147 1.06 0.63 -17.44
C GLY A 147 1.58 -0.22 -18.61
N TYR A 148 2.67 0.24 -19.21
CA TYR A 148 3.42 -0.51 -20.23
C TYR A 148 4.25 -1.59 -19.56
N SER A 149 3.68 -2.77 -19.38
CA SER A 149 4.29 -3.89 -18.64
C SER A 149 5.50 -4.48 -19.37
N SER A 150 6.66 -3.88 -19.14
CA SER A 150 7.91 -4.59 -19.38
C SER A 150 8.22 -5.44 -18.15
N LEU A 151 7.91 -6.74 -18.17
CA LEU A 151 8.23 -7.68 -17.08
C LEU A 151 9.72 -7.73 -16.71
N SER A 152 10.57 -6.99 -17.47
CA SER A 152 12.03 -6.94 -17.24
C SER A 152 12.41 -6.33 -15.88
N TYR A 153 11.62 -5.37 -15.37
CA TYR A 153 11.88 -4.76 -14.07
C TYR A 153 11.60 -5.72 -12.89
N LEU A 154 10.64 -6.65 -13.02
CA LEU A 154 10.39 -7.68 -12.00
C LEU A 154 11.60 -8.61 -11.79
N ARG A 155 12.43 -8.79 -12.82
CA ARG A 155 13.69 -9.54 -12.71
C ARG A 155 14.83 -8.71 -12.13
N ARG A 156 14.77 -7.39 -12.33
CA ARG A 156 15.83 -6.47 -11.91
C ARG A 156 15.70 -6.05 -10.46
N TYR A 157 14.48 -5.73 -10.04
CA TYR A 157 14.17 -5.29 -8.68
C TYR A 157 13.56 -6.42 -7.88
N ARG A 158 13.89 -6.51 -6.60
CA ARG A 158 13.26 -7.45 -5.68
C ARG A 158 12.10 -6.76 -4.98
N PHE A 159 10.90 -7.26 -5.23
CA PHE A 159 9.71 -6.83 -4.52
C PHE A 159 9.24 -7.93 -3.58
N ASP A 160 8.75 -7.54 -2.41
CA ASP A 160 8.17 -8.46 -1.43
C ASP A 160 6.69 -8.72 -1.72
N LYS A 161 6.02 -7.78 -2.41
CA LYS A 161 4.60 -7.86 -2.71
C LYS A 161 4.29 -7.26 -4.09
N LEU A 162 3.25 -7.79 -4.71
CA LEU A 162 2.62 -7.25 -5.91
C LEU A 162 1.15 -6.98 -5.61
N LYS A 163 0.68 -5.74 -5.87
CA LYS A 163 -0.71 -5.31 -5.70
C LYS A 163 -1.40 -5.30 -7.06
N ILE A 164 -2.53 -5.97 -7.15
CA ILE A 164 -3.36 -6.07 -8.35
C ILE A 164 -4.34 -4.90 -8.31
N ASP A 165 -4.27 -4.03 -9.32
CA ASP A 165 -5.10 -2.84 -9.41
C ASP A 165 -6.59 -3.16 -9.47
N GLN A 166 -7.40 -2.28 -8.87
CA GLN A 166 -8.85 -2.39 -8.79
C GLN A 166 -9.56 -2.51 -10.15
N SER A 167 -8.96 -2.00 -11.24
CA SER A 167 -9.56 -2.08 -12.57
C SER A 167 -9.74 -3.52 -13.06
N PHE A 168 -8.89 -4.45 -12.62
CA PHE A 168 -9.02 -5.88 -12.89
C PHE A 168 -10.00 -6.60 -11.97
N ILE A 169 -10.29 -6.00 -10.82
CA ILE A 169 -11.15 -6.61 -9.78
C ILE A 169 -12.61 -6.21 -9.98
N SER A 170 -12.85 -5.00 -10.48
CA SER A 170 -14.20 -4.40 -10.59
C SER A 170 -15.21 -5.27 -11.34
N ASP A 171 -14.79 -6.01 -12.36
CA ASP A 171 -15.65 -6.86 -13.20
C ASP A 171 -15.31 -8.36 -13.14
N ILE A 172 -14.45 -8.78 -12.23
CA ILE A 172 -13.93 -10.16 -12.12
C ILE A 172 -15.05 -11.23 -11.97
N GLU A 173 -16.22 -10.83 -11.48
CA GLU A 173 -17.37 -11.73 -11.29
C GLU A 173 -17.97 -12.16 -12.63
N SER A 174 -18.05 -11.26 -13.61
CA SER A 174 -18.75 -11.45 -14.88
C SER A 174 -17.82 -11.53 -16.09
N ASN A 175 -16.58 -11.03 -15.97
CA ASN A 175 -15.63 -10.96 -17.07
C ASN A 175 -14.59 -12.07 -16.95
N THR A 176 -14.65 -13.02 -17.92
CA THR A 176 -13.71 -14.16 -17.96
C THR A 176 -12.28 -13.72 -18.29
N ASP A 177 -12.11 -12.63 -19.06
CA ASP A 177 -10.81 -12.14 -19.44
C ASP A 177 -10.11 -11.47 -18.26
N SER A 178 -10.84 -10.64 -17.48
CA SER A 178 -10.32 -10.06 -16.22
C SER A 178 -9.92 -11.16 -15.26
N ARG A 179 -10.73 -12.21 -15.12
CA ARG A 179 -10.39 -13.37 -14.26
C ARG A 179 -9.13 -14.09 -14.74
N ALA A 180 -8.96 -14.29 -16.06
CA ALA A 180 -7.78 -14.92 -16.63
C ALA A 180 -6.52 -14.07 -16.42
N ILE A 181 -6.63 -12.75 -16.53
CA ILE A 181 -5.53 -11.81 -16.28
C ILE A 181 -5.13 -11.87 -14.80
N VAL A 182 -6.09 -11.78 -13.87
CA VAL A 182 -5.81 -11.86 -12.43
C VAL A 182 -5.16 -13.19 -12.05
N ASP A 183 -5.64 -14.32 -12.58
CA ASP A 183 -5.02 -15.64 -12.37
C ASP A 183 -3.58 -15.68 -12.88
N ALA A 184 -3.30 -15.11 -14.05
CA ALA A 184 -1.95 -15.02 -14.59
C ALA A 184 -1.02 -14.15 -13.72
N ILE A 185 -1.50 -13.01 -13.21
CA ILE A 185 -0.75 -12.13 -12.32
C ILE A 185 -0.44 -12.84 -11.01
N ILE A 186 -1.42 -13.54 -10.43
CA ILE A 186 -1.24 -14.29 -9.16
C ILE A 186 -0.17 -15.35 -9.34
N ARG A 187 -0.23 -16.15 -10.40
CA ARG A 187 0.79 -17.17 -10.70
C ARG A 187 2.17 -16.56 -10.88
N LEU A 188 2.26 -15.48 -11.66
CA LEU A 188 3.53 -14.77 -11.87
C LEU A 188 4.16 -14.31 -10.55
N GLY A 189 3.37 -13.71 -9.66
CA GLY A 189 3.86 -13.27 -8.36
C GLY A 189 4.33 -14.44 -7.48
N HIS A 190 3.59 -15.55 -7.45
CA HIS A 190 4.01 -16.77 -6.75
C HIS A 190 5.33 -17.34 -7.30
N ASP A 191 5.46 -17.42 -8.64
CA ASP A 191 6.67 -17.94 -9.29
C ASP A 191 7.90 -17.06 -9.00
N LEU A 192 7.68 -15.77 -8.75
CA LEU A 192 8.73 -14.80 -8.36
C LEU A 192 8.94 -14.71 -6.83
N GLY A 193 8.19 -15.47 -6.04
CA GLY A 193 8.30 -15.49 -4.58
C GLY A 193 7.74 -14.25 -3.88
N MET A 194 6.85 -13.51 -4.55
CA MET A 194 6.17 -12.32 -4.00
C MET A 194 4.85 -12.70 -3.32
N SER A 195 4.47 -11.96 -2.28
CA SER A 195 3.09 -11.98 -1.79
C SER A 195 2.17 -11.19 -2.73
N LEU A 196 0.88 -11.55 -2.76
CA LEU A 196 -0.11 -10.92 -3.65
C LEU A 196 -1.17 -10.21 -2.82
N ALA A 197 -1.53 -8.99 -3.22
CA ALA A 197 -2.67 -8.26 -2.69
C ALA A 197 -3.61 -7.85 -3.83
N ALA A 198 -4.91 -7.92 -3.61
CA ALA A 198 -5.92 -7.41 -4.54
C ALA A 198 -6.61 -6.19 -3.92
N GLU A 199 -6.77 -5.16 -4.74
CA GLU A 199 -7.39 -3.90 -4.35
C GLU A 199 -8.82 -3.75 -4.88
N GLY A 200 -9.58 -2.83 -4.26
CA GLY A 200 -10.92 -2.48 -4.72
C GLY A 200 -11.95 -3.59 -4.57
N VAL A 201 -11.76 -4.52 -3.62
CA VAL A 201 -12.73 -5.58 -3.37
C VAL A 201 -13.94 -5.02 -2.63
N GLU A 202 -15.12 -5.09 -3.25
CA GLU A 202 -16.36 -4.52 -2.75
C GLU A 202 -17.42 -5.58 -2.43
N THR A 203 -17.31 -6.78 -3.02
CA THR A 203 -18.32 -7.84 -2.86
C THR A 203 -17.72 -9.12 -2.29
N GLN A 204 -18.57 -9.91 -1.62
CA GLN A 204 -18.17 -11.23 -1.13
C GLN A 204 -17.81 -12.19 -2.27
N ALA A 205 -18.45 -12.05 -3.44
CA ALA A 205 -18.15 -12.88 -4.60
C ALA A 205 -16.74 -12.59 -5.16
N GLN A 206 -16.34 -11.32 -5.26
CA GLN A 206 -14.96 -10.94 -5.61
C GLN A 206 -13.96 -11.55 -4.62
N TYR A 207 -14.24 -11.42 -3.31
CA TYR A 207 -13.38 -12.00 -2.26
C TYR A 207 -13.18 -13.49 -2.44
N GLU A 208 -14.26 -14.27 -2.64
CA GLU A 208 -14.19 -15.73 -2.79
C GLU A 208 -13.47 -16.17 -4.08
N ILE A 209 -13.64 -15.41 -5.18
CA ILE A 209 -12.90 -15.64 -6.42
C ILE A 209 -11.40 -15.46 -6.17
N LEU A 210 -10.99 -14.33 -5.59
CA LEU A 210 -9.60 -14.01 -5.34
C LEU A 210 -8.95 -15.00 -4.37
N ARG A 211 -9.67 -15.38 -3.31
CA ARG A 211 -9.23 -16.42 -2.37
C ARG A 211 -9.02 -17.77 -3.07
N THR A 212 -9.93 -18.16 -3.97
CA THR A 212 -9.83 -19.40 -4.74
C THR A 212 -8.65 -19.38 -5.72
N LEU A 213 -8.35 -18.22 -6.32
CA LEU A 213 -7.20 -18.03 -7.20
C LEU A 213 -5.87 -17.99 -6.43
N GLY A 214 -5.89 -17.91 -5.08
CA GLY A 214 -4.70 -17.92 -4.25
C GLY A 214 -4.13 -16.52 -3.98
N CYS A 215 -4.92 -15.45 -4.13
CA CYS A 215 -4.53 -14.12 -3.68
C CYS A 215 -4.40 -14.11 -2.16
N GLY A 216 -3.22 -13.73 -1.63
CA GLY A 216 -2.90 -13.83 -0.21
C GLY A 216 -3.53 -12.72 0.64
N GLU A 217 -3.58 -11.49 0.14
CA GLU A 217 -4.10 -10.34 0.87
C GLU A 217 -5.21 -9.65 0.08
N ILE A 218 -6.19 -9.08 0.77
CA ILE A 218 -7.35 -8.44 0.17
C ILE A 218 -7.61 -7.09 0.82
N GLN A 219 -7.81 -6.06 -0.01
CA GLN A 219 -8.16 -4.71 0.36
C GLN A 219 -9.38 -4.24 -0.43
N GLY A 220 -10.25 -3.49 0.23
CA GLY A 220 -11.41 -2.88 -0.43
C GLY A 220 -12.50 -2.49 0.55
N TYR A 221 -13.57 -1.91 0.03
CA TYR A 221 -14.68 -1.42 0.87
C TYR A 221 -15.47 -2.54 1.54
N LEU A 222 -15.35 -3.76 1.03
CA LEU A 222 -15.88 -4.95 1.72
C LEU A 222 -15.24 -5.14 3.10
N ILE A 223 -13.93 -4.89 3.22
CA ILE A 223 -13.17 -5.05 4.46
C ILE A 223 -13.32 -3.81 5.34
N GLY A 224 -13.10 -2.63 4.74
CA GLY A 224 -13.21 -1.35 5.44
C GLY A 224 -12.85 -0.19 4.54
N ARG A 225 -13.49 0.95 4.78
CA ARG A 225 -13.10 2.21 4.15
C ARG A 225 -11.88 2.80 4.86
N PRO A 226 -11.09 3.67 4.20
CA PRO A 226 -10.05 4.42 4.88
C PRO A 226 -10.59 5.18 6.08
N MET A 227 -10.02 4.96 7.27
CA MET A 227 -10.49 5.50 8.53
C MET A 227 -9.36 6.18 9.32
N PRO A 228 -9.66 7.11 10.26
CA PRO A 228 -8.68 7.68 11.17
C PRO A 228 -7.94 6.61 11.98
N GLY A 229 -6.73 6.89 12.45
CA GLY A 229 -5.92 5.93 13.20
C GLY A 229 -6.56 5.40 14.48
N GLU A 230 -7.34 6.23 15.19
CA GLU A 230 -8.09 5.81 16.38
C GLU A 230 -9.21 4.81 16.04
N ASP A 231 -9.86 4.98 14.88
CA ASP A 231 -10.89 4.07 14.40
C ASP A 231 -10.29 2.73 13.97
N LEU A 232 -9.13 2.77 13.29
CA LEU A 232 -8.40 1.57 12.96
C LEU A 232 -7.94 0.81 14.22
N ALA A 233 -7.45 1.50 15.24
CA ALA A 233 -7.06 0.84 16.49
C ALA A 233 -8.24 0.11 17.15
N ARG A 234 -9.44 0.70 17.14
CA ARG A 234 -10.68 0.04 17.59
C ARG A 234 -11.06 -1.15 16.71
N PHE A 235 -10.95 -1.00 15.40
CA PHE A 235 -11.20 -2.07 14.43
C PHE A 235 -10.27 -3.26 14.66
N LEU A 236 -8.96 -3.03 14.87
CA LEU A 236 -7.96 -4.06 15.15
C LEU A 236 -8.23 -4.79 16.48
N ALA A 237 -8.66 -4.08 17.51
CA ALA A 237 -9.02 -4.70 18.79
C ALA A 237 -10.22 -5.63 18.65
N GLN A 238 -11.25 -5.21 17.92
CA GLN A 238 -12.46 -6.02 17.67
C GLN A 238 -12.19 -7.22 16.76
N ALA A 239 -11.34 -7.06 15.73
CA ALA A 239 -11.00 -8.14 14.82
C ALA A 239 -10.16 -9.26 15.50
N ASN A 240 -9.40 -8.92 16.54
CA ASN A 240 -8.65 -9.92 17.32
C ASN A 240 -9.53 -10.72 18.29
N ASP A 241 -10.66 -10.15 18.74
CA ASP A 241 -11.63 -10.84 19.65
C ASP A 241 -12.70 -11.60 18.88
N ALA A 242 -12.95 -11.26 17.62
CA ALA A 242 -13.95 -11.91 16.78
C ALA A 242 -13.33 -13.06 15.97
N ARG A 243 -14.06 -14.20 15.89
CA ARG A 243 -13.81 -15.23 14.89
C ARG A 243 -13.86 -14.58 13.48
N PRO A 244 -13.17 -15.19 12.46
CA PRO A 244 -12.97 -14.59 11.13
C PRO A 244 -14.23 -13.92 10.60
N ILE A 245 -14.05 -12.81 9.90
CA ILE A 245 -15.11 -11.96 9.32
C ILE A 245 -16.13 -12.85 8.58
N ARG A 246 -17.11 -13.35 9.30
CA ARG A 246 -18.36 -13.88 8.77
C ARG A 246 -19.44 -12.84 9.04
N GLN A 247 -19.78 -12.06 7.99
CA GLN A 247 -20.93 -11.17 7.93
C GLN A 247 -20.83 -9.89 8.78
N ILE A 248 -20.35 -8.84 8.17
CA ILE A 248 -20.91 -7.52 8.42
C ILE A 248 -21.82 -7.24 7.20
N ALA A 249 -23.08 -7.59 7.37
CA ALA A 249 -24.14 -7.22 6.43
C ALA A 249 -24.54 -5.78 6.70
#